data_79a3266239c70e78da3da81b0e24ef6b
#
_entry.id   79a3266239c70e78da3da81b0e24ef6b
#
_cell.length_a   1.000
_cell.length_b   1.000
_cell.length_c   1.000
_cell.angle_alpha   90.00
_cell.angle_beta   90.00
_cell.angle_gamma   90.00
#
_symmetry.space_group_name_H-M   'P 1'
#
loop_
_entity.id
_entity.type
_entity.pdbx_description
1 polymer ?
#
loop_
_entity_poly.entity_id
_entity_poly.type
_entity_poly.pdbx_seq_one_letter_code
_entity_poly.pdbx_strand_id
1 'polypeptide(L)'
;MQKKIATGKIYLGGSFNREIDHERVERAKEIMAKNPTIAKVHFPFDYDFVDPEEKNPEIGGQRSMTWRVGTFQNDLNGINSATCGVFLYDMDILDDGCAFEIGFMRANHKPVVLVPFTEHPERPKKMNLMIAQGVTAIIDGNTE
;
A
#
# COMPACT_ATOMS: atom_id res chain seq x y z
N MET A 1 -18.54 -21.52 22.81
CA MET A 1 -18.26 -20.66 21.63
C MET A 1 -16.75 -20.65 21.36
N GLN A 2 -16.32 -21.20 20.25
CA GLN A 2 -14.92 -21.03 19.84
C GLN A 2 -14.66 -19.57 19.48
N LYS A 3 -13.67 -18.96 20.12
CA LYS A 3 -13.23 -17.60 19.81
C LYS A 3 -12.62 -17.64 18.38
N LYS A 4 -13.22 -16.95 17.40
CA LYS A 4 -12.62 -16.83 16.09
C LYS A 4 -11.29 -16.09 16.23
N ILE A 5 -10.21 -16.73 15.79
CA ILE A 5 -8.88 -16.12 15.78
C ILE A 5 -8.77 -15.32 14.47
N ALA A 6 -8.38 -14.06 14.59
CA ALA A 6 -8.06 -13.22 13.43
C ALA A 6 -6.84 -13.80 12.69
N THR A 7 -6.93 -13.95 11.37
CA THR A 7 -5.86 -14.53 10.54
C THR A 7 -5.46 -13.63 9.38
N GLY A 8 -6.25 -12.61 9.08
CA GLY A 8 -5.99 -11.68 7.99
C GLY A 8 -4.72 -10.87 8.21
N LYS A 9 -3.81 -10.90 7.25
CA LYS A 9 -2.60 -10.08 7.23
C LYS A 9 -2.66 -9.17 6.02
N ILE A 10 -2.75 -7.87 6.25
CA ILE A 10 -2.91 -6.87 5.20
C ILE A 10 -1.56 -6.24 4.85
N TYR A 11 -1.25 -6.19 3.57
CA TYR A 11 -0.25 -5.26 3.03
C TYR A 11 -0.96 -3.97 2.65
N LEU A 12 -0.64 -2.88 3.34
CA LEU A 12 -1.21 -1.57 3.06
C LEU A 12 -0.22 -0.79 2.19
N GLY A 13 -0.56 -0.61 0.92
CA GLY A 13 0.21 0.17 -0.03
C GLY A 13 -0.40 1.55 -0.25
N GLY A 14 0.42 2.48 -0.68
CA GLY A 14 0.00 3.84 -1.00
C GLY A 14 1.13 4.84 -0.91
N SER A 15 0.93 6.02 -1.48
CA SER A 15 1.85 7.14 -1.34
C SER A 15 1.89 7.64 0.11
N PHE A 16 3.04 8.19 0.52
CA PHE A 16 3.24 8.74 1.86
C PHE A 16 4.09 10.03 1.81
N ASN A 17 3.95 10.80 0.73
CA ASN A 17 4.77 11.97 0.47
C ASN A 17 4.12 13.29 0.90
N ARG A 18 2.79 13.32 1.01
CA ARG A 18 2.02 14.54 1.32
C ARG A 18 1.24 14.35 2.61
N GLU A 19 0.85 15.46 3.24
CA GLU A 19 0.04 15.43 4.45
C GLU A 19 -1.27 14.63 4.27
N ILE A 20 -1.95 14.83 3.14
CA ILE A 20 -3.17 14.08 2.83
C ILE A 20 -2.95 12.57 2.70
N ASP A 21 -1.76 12.16 2.25
CA ASP A 21 -1.41 10.74 2.18
C ASP A 21 -1.29 10.16 3.60
N HIS A 22 -0.70 10.91 4.52
CA HIS A 22 -0.59 10.53 5.93
C HIS A 22 -1.97 10.38 6.58
N GLU A 23 -2.88 11.33 6.33
CA GLU A 23 -4.25 11.27 6.84
C GLU A 23 -5.00 10.03 6.33
N ARG A 24 -4.87 9.72 5.03
CA ARG A 24 -5.47 8.54 4.40
C ARG A 24 -4.96 7.25 5.02
N VAL A 25 -3.65 7.15 5.23
CA VAL A 25 -3.01 5.97 5.83
C VAL A 25 -3.47 5.79 7.28
N GLU A 26 -3.46 6.83 8.10
CA GLU A 26 -3.90 6.75 9.49
C GLU A 26 -5.38 6.36 9.59
N ARG A 27 -6.25 6.94 8.76
CA ARG A 27 -7.66 6.56 8.69
C ARG A 27 -7.83 5.09 8.30
N ALA A 28 -7.10 4.61 7.31
CA ALA A 28 -7.13 3.22 6.89
C ALA A 28 -6.69 2.29 8.03
N LYS A 29 -5.61 2.61 8.73
CA LYS A 29 -5.14 1.85 9.89
C LYS A 29 -6.20 1.80 11.00
N GLU A 30 -6.84 2.92 11.32
CA GLU A 30 -7.90 2.99 12.33
C GLU A 30 -9.12 2.11 11.97
N ILE A 31 -9.55 2.14 10.71
CA ILE A 31 -10.66 1.33 10.22
C ILE A 31 -10.30 -0.16 10.29
N MET A 32 -9.12 -0.51 9.82
CA MET A 32 -8.65 -1.91 9.84
C MET A 32 -8.44 -2.45 11.25
N ALA A 33 -8.02 -1.60 12.20
CA ALA A 33 -7.87 -2.00 13.60
C ALA A 33 -9.18 -2.41 14.26
N LYS A 34 -10.31 -1.93 13.75
CA LYS A 34 -11.66 -2.30 14.22
C LYS A 34 -12.19 -3.57 13.58
N ASN A 35 -11.54 -4.09 12.55
CA ASN A 35 -11.97 -5.29 11.86
C ASN A 35 -11.49 -6.55 12.59
N PRO A 36 -12.40 -7.37 13.13
CA PRO A 36 -12.03 -8.53 13.94
C PRO A 36 -11.38 -9.68 13.14
N THR A 37 -11.37 -9.60 11.82
CA THR A 37 -10.74 -10.63 10.96
C THR A 37 -9.27 -10.31 10.64
N ILE A 38 -8.84 -9.07 10.86
CA ILE A 38 -7.49 -8.61 10.57
C ILE A 38 -6.60 -8.79 11.81
N ALA A 39 -5.55 -9.61 11.67
CA ALA A 39 -4.57 -9.86 12.71
C ALA A 39 -3.41 -8.86 12.66
N LYS A 40 -3.02 -8.42 11.46
CA LYS A 40 -1.87 -7.55 11.25
C LYS A 40 -2.06 -6.67 10.00
N VAL A 41 -1.62 -5.42 10.11
CA VAL A 41 -1.44 -4.52 8.97
C VAL A 41 0.04 -4.21 8.83
N HIS A 42 0.60 -4.52 7.68
CA HIS A 42 1.96 -4.16 7.29
C HIS A 42 1.91 -2.95 6.37
N PHE A 43 2.36 -1.80 6.88
CA PHE A 43 2.57 -0.60 6.09
C PHE A 43 4.08 -0.41 5.90
N PRO A 44 4.60 -0.39 4.65
CA PRO A 44 6.04 -0.44 4.39
C PRO A 44 6.85 0.64 5.08
N PHE A 45 6.32 1.87 5.17
CA PHE A 45 7.01 3.00 5.81
C PHE A 45 7.17 2.86 7.32
N ASP A 46 6.47 1.92 7.96
CA ASP A 46 6.70 1.59 9.38
C ASP A 46 7.90 0.64 9.58
N TYR A 47 8.48 0.13 8.49
CA TYR A 47 9.53 -0.89 8.47
C TYR A 47 10.70 -0.48 7.56
N ASP A 48 11.11 0.77 7.63
CA ASP A 48 12.17 1.30 6.77
C ASP A 48 13.46 0.49 6.88
N PHE A 49 14.01 0.14 5.71
CA PHE A 49 15.34 -0.43 5.65
C PHE A 49 16.37 0.68 5.88
N VAL A 50 17.34 0.41 6.75
CA VAL A 50 18.43 1.33 7.05
C VAL A 50 19.74 0.73 6.53
N ASP A 51 20.41 1.46 5.64
CA ASP A 51 21.79 1.16 5.25
C ASP A 51 22.75 1.83 6.25
N PRO A 52 23.44 1.06 7.10
CA PRO A 52 24.30 1.63 8.14
C PRO A 52 25.55 2.33 7.57
N GLU A 53 25.89 2.08 6.31
CA GLU A 53 27.03 2.69 5.64
C GLU A 53 26.68 3.95 4.86
N GLU A 54 25.37 4.26 4.72
CA GLU A 54 24.91 5.44 3.99
C GLU A 54 25.04 6.70 4.83
N LYS A 55 26.03 7.55 4.51
CA LYS A 55 26.38 8.72 5.32
C LYS A 55 25.45 9.92 5.15
N ASN A 56 24.83 10.07 3.96
CA ASN A 56 23.99 11.21 3.61
C ASN A 56 22.79 10.75 2.78
N PRO A 57 21.77 10.14 3.39
CA PRO A 57 20.67 9.49 2.67
C PRO A 57 19.79 10.44 1.84
N GLU A 58 19.81 11.73 2.12
CA GLU A 58 18.89 12.69 1.49
C GLU A 58 19.53 13.57 0.41
N ILE A 59 20.86 13.54 0.26
CA ILE A 59 21.55 14.40 -0.70
C ILE A 59 21.31 13.91 -2.14
N GLY A 60 20.66 14.75 -2.94
CA GLY A 60 20.44 14.53 -4.36
C GLY A 60 19.40 13.48 -4.72
N GLY A 61 18.62 13.00 -3.76
CA GLY A 61 17.59 11.99 -3.99
C GLY A 61 18.10 10.62 -4.45
N GLN A 62 19.42 10.44 -4.48
CA GLN A 62 20.04 9.16 -4.80
C GLN A 62 20.41 8.41 -3.52
N ARG A 63 19.64 7.36 -3.24
CA ARG A 63 19.94 6.44 -2.17
C ARG A 63 20.98 5.41 -2.63
N SER A 64 21.71 4.81 -1.68
CA SER A 64 22.68 3.76 -1.96
C SER A 64 22.02 2.54 -2.67
N MET A 65 22.82 1.77 -3.39
CA MET A 65 22.32 0.52 -4.00
C MET A 65 21.86 -0.46 -2.91
N THR A 66 22.58 -0.54 -1.81
CA THR A 66 22.22 -1.38 -0.66
C THR A 66 20.85 -1.00 -0.11
N TRP A 67 20.60 0.29 0.07
CA TRP A 67 19.29 0.76 0.51
C TRP A 67 18.18 0.42 -0.50
N ARG A 68 18.43 0.63 -1.79
CA ARG A 68 17.43 0.34 -2.84
C ARG A 68 17.05 -1.13 -2.89
N VAL A 69 18.03 -2.00 -2.88
CA VAL A 69 17.83 -3.46 -2.91
C VAL A 69 17.16 -3.93 -1.63
N GLY A 70 17.64 -3.43 -0.47
CA GLY A 70 17.08 -3.77 0.83
C GLY A 70 15.62 -3.34 0.99
N THR A 71 15.29 -2.11 0.59
CA THR A 71 13.92 -1.59 0.62
C THR A 71 13.00 -2.39 -0.30
N PHE A 72 13.40 -2.60 -1.55
CA PHE A 72 12.65 -3.41 -2.50
C PHE A 72 12.37 -4.82 -1.96
N GLN A 73 13.40 -5.49 -1.44
CA GLN A 73 13.24 -6.83 -0.88
C GLN A 73 12.35 -6.84 0.37
N ASN A 74 12.46 -5.80 1.18
CA ASN A 74 11.62 -5.65 2.39
C ASN A 74 10.14 -5.51 2.03
N ASP A 75 9.83 -4.72 1.01
CA ASP A 75 8.48 -4.55 0.50
C ASP A 75 7.92 -5.86 -0.07
N LEU A 76 8.70 -6.58 -0.86
CA LEU A 76 8.31 -7.90 -1.38
C LEU A 76 8.07 -8.92 -0.26
N ASN A 77 8.89 -8.90 0.79
CA ASN A 77 8.70 -9.76 1.96
C ASN A 77 7.40 -9.43 2.69
N GLY A 78 7.07 -8.15 2.81
CA GLY A 78 5.79 -7.70 3.36
C GLY A 78 4.60 -8.22 2.55
N ILE A 79 4.67 -8.12 1.23
CA ILE A 79 3.66 -8.65 0.32
C ILE A 79 3.54 -10.17 0.43
N ASN A 80 4.67 -10.88 0.42
CA ASN A 80 4.68 -12.34 0.50
C ASN A 80 4.09 -12.86 1.82
N SER A 81 4.23 -12.09 2.90
CA SER A 81 3.68 -12.43 4.21
C SER A 81 2.19 -12.08 4.35
N ALA A 82 1.64 -11.27 3.45
CA ALA A 82 0.26 -10.83 3.50
C ALA A 82 -0.70 -11.86 2.89
N THR A 83 -1.94 -11.84 3.37
CA THR A 83 -3.05 -12.63 2.79
C THR A 83 -3.88 -11.80 1.81
N CYS A 84 -3.84 -10.48 1.93
CA CYS A 84 -4.58 -9.54 1.09
C CYS A 84 -3.83 -8.21 1.03
N GLY A 85 -3.92 -7.51 -0.10
CA GLY A 85 -3.46 -6.14 -0.25
C GLY A 85 -4.61 -5.15 -0.16
N VAL A 86 -4.35 -4.00 0.47
CA VAL A 86 -5.21 -2.82 0.42
C VAL A 86 -4.36 -1.66 -0.08
N PHE A 87 -4.75 -1.06 -1.19
CA PHE A 87 -3.99 0.01 -1.82
C PHE A 87 -4.77 1.32 -1.84
N LEU A 88 -4.22 2.33 -1.18
CA LEU A 88 -4.73 3.70 -1.20
C LEU A 88 -4.20 4.37 -2.47
N TYR A 89 -5.03 4.39 -3.51
CA TYR A 89 -4.62 4.74 -4.86
C TYR A 89 -5.05 6.16 -5.22
N ASP A 90 -4.09 7.05 -5.39
CA ASP A 90 -4.37 8.43 -5.80
C ASP A 90 -4.63 8.50 -7.31
N MET A 91 -5.82 8.94 -7.67
CA MET A 91 -6.22 9.09 -9.08
C MET A 91 -5.67 10.36 -9.74
N ASP A 92 -5.15 11.28 -8.95
CA ASP A 92 -4.59 12.55 -9.44
C ASP A 92 -3.08 12.46 -9.64
N ILE A 93 -2.39 11.69 -8.79
CA ILE A 93 -0.95 11.49 -8.84
C ILE A 93 -0.68 9.98 -8.84
N LEU A 94 -0.46 9.45 -10.04
CA LEU A 94 -0.25 8.02 -10.22
C LEU A 94 1.05 7.55 -9.55
N ASP A 95 0.99 6.38 -8.94
CA ASP A 95 2.11 5.75 -8.25
C ASP A 95 2.50 4.45 -8.97
N ASP A 96 3.63 4.49 -9.66
CA ASP A 96 4.16 3.33 -10.39
C ASP A 96 4.55 2.18 -9.45
N GLY A 97 4.98 2.51 -8.23
CA GLY A 97 5.28 1.53 -7.19
C GLY A 97 4.05 0.74 -6.77
N CYS A 98 2.94 1.45 -6.51
CA CYS A 98 1.65 0.79 -6.24
C CYS A 98 1.21 -0.10 -7.38
N ALA A 99 1.35 0.36 -8.63
CA ALA A 99 0.99 -0.42 -9.80
C ALA A 99 1.80 -1.73 -9.90
N PHE A 100 3.11 -1.65 -9.65
CA PHE A 100 3.99 -2.83 -9.60
C PHE A 100 3.54 -3.82 -8.51
N GLU A 101 3.31 -3.33 -7.30
CA GLU A 101 2.93 -4.15 -6.15
C GLU A 101 1.58 -4.83 -6.34
N ILE A 102 0.59 -4.10 -6.91
CA ILE A 102 -0.72 -4.66 -7.27
C ILE A 102 -0.55 -5.81 -8.27
N GLY A 103 0.24 -5.61 -9.32
CA GLY A 103 0.54 -6.64 -10.32
C GLY A 103 1.26 -7.85 -9.70
N PHE A 104 2.21 -7.62 -8.81
CA PHE A 104 2.93 -8.66 -8.11
C PHE A 104 2.00 -9.50 -7.22
N MET A 105 1.10 -8.86 -6.46
CA MET A 105 0.11 -9.57 -5.64
C MET A 105 -0.84 -10.39 -6.51
N ARG A 106 -1.31 -9.80 -7.61
CA ARG A 106 -2.19 -10.50 -8.55
C ARG A 106 -1.53 -11.75 -9.13
N ALA A 107 -0.25 -11.65 -9.54
CA ALA A 107 0.53 -12.76 -10.07
C ALA A 107 0.72 -13.90 -9.04
N ASN A 108 0.75 -13.56 -7.76
CA ASN A 108 0.84 -14.48 -6.64
C ASN A 108 -0.52 -14.95 -6.10
N HIS A 109 -1.59 -14.70 -6.84
CA HIS A 109 -2.96 -15.10 -6.48
C HIS A 109 -3.45 -14.52 -5.15
N LYS A 110 -2.97 -13.36 -4.76
CA LYS A 110 -3.42 -12.66 -3.55
C LYS A 110 -4.52 -11.66 -3.88
N PRO A 111 -5.63 -11.63 -3.11
CA PRO A 111 -6.66 -10.62 -3.29
C PRO A 111 -6.13 -9.21 -3.06
N VAL A 112 -6.62 -8.28 -3.85
CA VAL A 112 -6.28 -6.85 -3.75
C VAL A 112 -7.56 -6.03 -3.69
N VAL A 113 -7.67 -5.21 -2.66
CA VAL A 113 -8.70 -4.18 -2.54
C VAL A 113 -8.07 -2.83 -2.91
N LEU A 114 -8.64 -2.18 -3.90
CA LEU A 114 -8.24 -0.85 -4.31
C LEU A 114 -9.15 0.20 -3.68
N VAL A 115 -8.56 1.22 -3.10
CA VAL A 115 -9.28 2.37 -2.51
C VAL A 115 -8.85 3.62 -3.27
N PRO A 116 -9.52 3.99 -4.38
CA PRO A 116 -9.17 5.17 -5.15
C PRO A 116 -9.59 6.45 -4.43
N PHE A 117 -8.72 7.46 -4.48
CA PHE A 117 -8.94 8.80 -3.97
C PHE A 117 -8.74 9.84 -5.06
N THR A 118 -9.48 10.94 -5.00
CA THR A 118 -9.24 12.14 -5.80
C THR A 118 -9.58 13.39 -4.99
N GLU A 119 -8.77 14.42 -5.13
CA GLU A 119 -9.07 15.77 -4.62
C GLU A 119 -9.88 16.59 -5.64
N HIS A 120 -10.12 16.00 -6.83
CA HIS A 120 -10.82 16.65 -7.94
C HIS A 120 -11.97 15.79 -8.46
N PRO A 121 -13.00 15.53 -7.65
CA PRO A 121 -14.14 14.67 -8.05
C PRO A 121 -14.92 15.21 -9.23
N GLU A 122 -14.81 16.53 -9.50
CA GLU A 122 -15.43 17.19 -10.65
C GLU A 122 -14.75 16.84 -12.01
N ARG A 123 -13.55 16.26 -11.98
CA ARG A 123 -12.80 15.88 -13.18
C ARG A 123 -13.00 14.40 -13.50
N PRO A 124 -13.41 14.06 -14.72
CA PRO A 124 -13.48 12.65 -15.12
C PRO A 124 -12.11 11.97 -14.96
N LYS A 125 -12.08 10.88 -14.21
CA LYS A 125 -10.87 10.07 -14.03
C LYS A 125 -11.05 8.72 -14.70
N LYS A 126 -10.04 8.32 -15.44
CA LYS A 126 -10.00 7.01 -16.09
C LYS A 126 -8.95 6.16 -15.40
N MET A 127 -9.39 5.14 -14.71
CA MET A 127 -8.49 4.15 -14.16
C MET A 127 -7.81 3.34 -15.27
N ASN A 128 -6.53 3.09 -15.13
CA ASN A 128 -5.81 2.21 -16.04
C ASN A 128 -6.45 0.82 -16.08
N LEU A 129 -6.61 0.28 -17.30
CA LEU A 129 -7.24 -1.01 -17.53
C LEU A 129 -6.60 -2.15 -16.71
N MET A 130 -5.27 -2.19 -16.65
CA MET A 130 -4.56 -3.25 -15.93
C MET A 130 -4.81 -3.18 -14.41
N ILE A 131 -4.91 -1.98 -13.86
CA ILE A 131 -5.26 -1.77 -12.46
C ILE A 131 -6.72 -2.17 -12.21
N ALA A 132 -7.64 -1.66 -13.01
CA ALA A 132 -9.07 -1.90 -12.84
C ALA A 132 -9.42 -3.39 -12.91
N GLN A 133 -8.79 -4.13 -13.81
CA GLN A 133 -9.04 -5.56 -13.99
C GLN A 133 -8.16 -6.45 -13.10
N GLY A 134 -7.01 -5.94 -12.67
CA GLY A 134 -6.06 -6.69 -11.83
C GLY A 134 -6.49 -6.81 -10.37
N VAL A 135 -7.26 -5.85 -9.87
CA VAL A 135 -7.73 -5.86 -8.47
C VAL A 135 -8.96 -6.75 -8.28
N THR A 136 -9.19 -7.19 -7.05
CA THR A 136 -10.31 -8.05 -6.69
C THR A 136 -11.57 -7.26 -6.36
N ALA A 137 -11.41 -6.11 -5.70
CA ALA A 137 -12.51 -5.22 -5.33
C ALA A 137 -12.05 -3.77 -5.33
N ILE A 138 -13.00 -2.85 -5.52
CA ILE A 138 -12.78 -1.40 -5.46
C ILE A 138 -13.75 -0.81 -4.44
N ILE A 139 -13.22 -0.01 -3.51
CA ILE A 139 -13.98 0.72 -2.49
C ILE A 139 -13.68 2.20 -2.68
N ASP A 140 -14.70 3.02 -2.91
CA ASP A 140 -14.52 4.46 -3.09
C ASP A 140 -13.93 5.11 -1.82
N GLY A 141 -12.73 5.66 -1.94
CA GLY A 141 -12.01 6.30 -0.84
C GLY A 141 -12.52 7.69 -0.46
N ASN A 142 -13.34 8.31 -1.32
CA ASN A 142 -13.93 9.63 -1.06
C ASN A 142 -15.25 9.55 -0.29
N THR A 143 -15.78 8.36 -0.08
CA THR A 143 -16.98 8.18 0.77
C THR A 143 -16.60 8.21 2.25
N GLU A 144 -17.43 8.85 3.08
CA GLU A 144 -17.24 8.93 4.53
C GLU A 144 -17.35 7.55 5.25
#